data_428c9fd3f16b82fd367c559bb0f9c684
#
_entry.id   428c9fd3f16b82fd367c559bb0f9c684
#
_cell.length_a   1.000
_cell.length_b   1.000
_cell.length_c   1.000
_cell.angle_alpha   90.00
_cell.angle_beta   90.00
_cell.angle_gamma   90.00
#
_symmetry.space_group_name_H-M   'P 1'
#
loop_
_entity.id
_entity.type
_entity.pdbx_description
1 polymer ?
#
loop_
_entity_poly.entity_id
_entity_poly.type
_entity_poly.pdbx_seq_one_letter_code
_entity_poly.pdbx_strand_id
1 'polypeptide(L)'
;MRKSTIMTYFFLFLFYFSLFFAATVNFSCYQEENVPDNEKSEISEILYPAKITAVIDGDTVKVQFKNGRPENCEKNEIVRLIGVNTPELNLYKDTEAEYFAEEAFLYTNRYYKEEVNIQLDNISAMRDKYGRLLAYVWLCNSTLLNKNLIEDGYGRYYNIFLFNEKLMKEFSDAEILAIQEEKGIWGGR
;
A
#
# COMPACT_ATOMS: atom_id res chain seq x y z
N MET A 1 46.84 34.91 40.87
CA MET A 1 45.88 35.65 40.09
C MET A 1 45.33 34.82 38.90
N ARG A 2 44.75 33.63 39.14
CA ARG A 2 44.19 32.76 38.05
C ARG A 2 42.80 32.17 38.35
N LYS A 3 42.17 32.54 39.43
CA LYS A 3 40.84 32.00 39.84
C LYS A 3 39.66 32.91 39.52
N SER A 4 39.87 34.19 39.18
CA SER A 4 38.79 35.13 38.90
C SER A 4 38.28 35.08 37.45
N THR A 5 39.13 34.70 36.48
CA THR A 5 38.77 34.70 35.08
C THR A 5 37.86 33.53 34.67
N ILE A 6 38.02 32.36 35.33
CA ILE A 6 37.21 31.15 35.02
C ILE A 6 35.77 31.30 35.53
N MET A 7 35.59 32.02 36.67
CA MET A 7 34.26 32.25 37.23
C MET A 7 33.42 33.21 36.38
N THR A 8 34.07 34.18 35.69
CA THR A 8 33.38 35.13 34.80
C THR A 8 32.88 34.50 33.52
N TYR A 9 33.62 33.52 32.96
CA TYR A 9 33.17 32.77 31.75
C TYR A 9 32.05 31.79 32.08
N PHE A 10 32.04 31.21 33.27
CA PHE A 10 30.98 30.29 33.72
C PHE A 10 29.64 31.02 33.90
N PHE A 11 29.65 32.25 34.42
CA PHE A 11 28.43 33.08 34.55
C PHE A 11 27.94 33.61 33.18
N LEU A 12 28.84 33.97 32.27
CA LEU A 12 28.48 34.35 30.91
C LEU A 12 27.87 33.17 30.11
N PHE A 13 28.39 31.94 30.32
CA PHE A 13 27.84 30.75 29.69
C PHE A 13 26.45 30.39 30.17
N LEU A 14 26.19 30.50 31.46
CA LEU A 14 24.85 30.29 32.04
C LEU A 14 23.85 31.37 31.60
N PHE A 15 24.28 32.62 31.41
CA PHE A 15 23.42 33.71 30.94
C PHE A 15 23.06 33.54 29.44
N TYR A 16 23.99 33.10 28.61
CA TYR A 16 23.72 32.78 27.21
C TYR A 16 22.84 31.54 27.04
N PHE A 17 22.98 30.53 27.90
CA PHE A 17 22.16 29.33 27.87
C PHE A 17 20.71 29.61 28.30
N SER A 18 20.50 30.53 29.25
CA SER A 18 19.19 30.98 29.69
C SER A 18 18.47 31.82 28.62
N LEU A 19 19.20 32.64 27.86
CA LEU A 19 18.63 33.43 26.77
C LEU A 19 18.29 32.55 25.54
N PHE A 20 19.02 31.46 25.31
CA PHE A 20 18.71 30.52 24.22
C PHE A 20 17.50 29.61 24.53
N PHE A 21 17.29 29.31 25.84
CA PHE A 21 16.13 28.52 26.27
C PHE A 21 14.82 29.34 26.30
N ALA A 22 14.91 30.66 26.47
CA ALA A 22 13.74 31.55 26.43
C ALA A 22 13.26 31.89 25.00
N ALA A 23 14.07 31.65 23.97
CA ALA A 23 13.72 31.89 22.57
C ALA A 23 13.02 30.70 21.87
N THR A 24 12.91 29.56 22.53
CA THR A 24 12.29 28.35 21.93
C THR A 24 10.86 28.06 22.39
N VAL A 25 10.24 28.96 23.18
CA VAL A 25 8.86 28.77 23.70
C VAL A 25 7.85 29.72 23.08
N ASN A 26 8.20 30.43 22.01
CA ASN A 26 7.25 31.16 21.17
C ASN A 26 7.11 30.51 19.80
N PHE A 27 6.86 29.17 19.75
CA PHE A 27 6.18 28.57 18.62
C PHE A 27 4.68 28.77 18.84
N SER A 28 4.31 30.04 18.67
CA SER A 28 2.92 30.47 18.58
C SER A 28 2.23 29.68 17.48
N CYS A 29 1.16 29.04 17.89
CA CYS A 29 -0.10 28.95 17.18
C CYS A 29 0.00 29.44 15.70
N TYR A 30 0.45 28.57 14.81
CA TYR A 30 0.02 28.70 13.44
C TYR A 30 -1.47 28.37 13.46
N GLN A 31 -2.28 29.37 13.24
CA GLN A 31 -3.68 29.19 12.90
C GLN A 31 -3.70 28.22 11.70
N GLU A 32 -4.39 27.11 11.84
CA GLU A 32 -4.86 26.32 10.72
C GLU A 32 -5.66 27.28 9.82
N GLU A 33 -5.03 27.75 8.75
CA GLU A 33 -5.77 28.30 7.64
C GLU A 33 -6.70 27.19 7.18
N ASN A 34 -7.99 27.48 7.22
CA ASN A 34 -9.06 26.66 6.67
C ASN A 34 -8.72 26.35 5.20
N VAL A 35 -8.03 25.23 4.98
CA VAL A 35 -8.02 24.57 3.68
C VAL A 35 -9.45 24.11 3.47
N PRO A 36 -10.11 24.52 2.39
CA PRO A 36 -11.48 24.11 2.14
C PRO A 36 -11.53 22.57 2.09
N ASP A 37 -12.46 22.02 2.84
CA ASP A 37 -12.79 20.59 3.00
C ASP A 37 -13.30 19.98 1.68
N ASN A 38 -12.50 19.98 0.63
CA ASN A 38 -12.89 19.51 -0.68
C ASN A 38 -11.75 18.76 -1.37
N GLU A 39 -11.28 17.68 -0.72
CA GLU A 39 -10.56 16.59 -1.38
C GLU A 39 -10.37 15.44 -0.39
N LYS A 40 -11.47 14.87 0.08
CA LYS A 40 -11.45 13.56 0.70
C LYS A 40 -11.76 12.51 -0.38
N SER A 41 -10.77 12.10 -1.12
CA SER A 41 -10.77 10.78 -1.77
C SER A 41 -10.56 9.73 -0.68
N GLU A 42 -11.57 9.53 0.17
CA GLU A 42 -11.48 8.58 1.28
C GLU A 42 -11.53 7.16 0.73
N ILE A 43 -10.35 6.49 0.72
CA ILE A 43 -10.34 5.04 0.78
C ILE A 43 -11.16 4.67 2.03
N SER A 44 -12.04 3.69 1.94
CA SER A 44 -12.71 3.15 3.12
C SER A 44 -11.64 2.84 4.18
N GLU A 45 -11.69 3.49 5.34
CA GLU A 45 -10.76 3.22 6.44
C GLU A 45 -10.99 1.83 7.06
N ILE A 46 -12.03 1.12 6.61
CA ILE A 46 -12.42 -0.15 7.19
C ILE A 46 -11.58 -1.28 6.60
N LEU A 47 -10.82 -1.92 7.48
CA LEU A 47 -10.05 -3.12 7.18
C LEU A 47 -10.77 -4.36 7.72
N TYR A 48 -10.99 -5.35 6.86
CA TYR A 48 -11.64 -6.60 7.22
C TYR A 48 -10.61 -7.73 7.35
N PRO A 49 -10.35 -8.22 8.58
CA PRO A 49 -9.41 -9.30 8.81
C PRO A 49 -9.83 -10.58 8.09
N ALA A 50 -8.92 -11.14 7.33
CA ALA A 50 -9.14 -12.36 6.54
C ALA A 50 -7.89 -13.25 6.52
N LYS A 51 -8.04 -14.44 5.99
CA LYS A 51 -6.95 -15.39 5.73
C LYS A 51 -6.97 -15.80 4.27
N ILE A 52 -5.83 -15.82 3.60
CA ILE A 52 -5.72 -16.34 2.24
C ILE A 52 -5.83 -17.88 2.32
N THR A 53 -6.84 -18.45 1.67
CA THR A 53 -7.13 -19.89 1.68
C THR A 53 -6.75 -20.61 0.38
N ALA A 54 -6.57 -19.86 -0.70
CA ALA A 54 -5.99 -20.32 -1.96
C ALA A 54 -5.47 -19.13 -2.75
N VAL A 55 -4.51 -19.39 -3.63
CA VAL A 55 -4.10 -18.49 -4.71
C VAL A 55 -4.57 -19.10 -6.01
N ILE A 56 -5.28 -18.33 -6.82
CA ILE A 56 -5.86 -18.76 -8.10
C ILE A 56 -4.94 -18.34 -9.23
N ASP A 57 -4.46 -17.09 -9.16
CA ASP A 57 -3.51 -16.49 -10.10
C ASP A 57 -2.69 -15.44 -9.35
N GLY A 58 -1.70 -14.83 -9.99
CA GLY A 58 -0.85 -13.82 -9.35
C GLY A 58 -1.64 -12.65 -8.74
N ASP A 59 -2.75 -12.26 -9.34
CA ASP A 59 -3.61 -11.16 -8.87
C ASP A 59 -4.99 -11.58 -8.36
N THR A 60 -5.20 -12.87 -8.16
CA THR A 60 -6.49 -13.41 -7.73
C THR A 60 -6.30 -14.42 -6.61
N VAL A 61 -6.87 -14.13 -5.44
CA VAL A 61 -6.79 -14.97 -4.25
C VAL A 61 -8.17 -15.35 -3.73
N LYS A 62 -8.27 -16.48 -3.04
CA LYS A 62 -9.44 -16.84 -2.24
C LYS A 62 -9.16 -16.51 -0.79
N VAL A 63 -10.08 -15.78 -0.16
CA VAL A 63 -9.95 -15.40 1.25
C VAL A 63 -11.11 -15.94 2.07
N GLN A 64 -10.87 -16.10 3.37
CA GLN A 64 -11.87 -16.37 4.38
C GLN A 64 -11.84 -15.25 5.40
N PHE A 65 -12.95 -14.49 5.51
CA PHE A 65 -13.11 -13.47 6.55
C PHE A 65 -13.18 -14.10 7.94
N LYS A 66 -12.54 -13.46 8.92
CA LYS A 66 -12.46 -13.93 10.30
C LYS A 66 -13.55 -13.30 11.18
N ASN A 67 -13.40 -12.00 11.45
CA ASN A 67 -14.24 -11.23 12.35
C ASN A 67 -14.83 -10.04 11.57
N GLY A 68 -16.08 -10.14 11.22
CA GLY A 68 -16.72 -9.15 10.35
C GLY A 68 -16.33 -9.36 8.86
N ARG A 69 -17.14 -8.83 8.00
CA ARG A 69 -16.94 -8.82 6.55
C ARG A 69 -17.70 -7.63 5.96
N PRO A 70 -17.37 -7.19 4.75
CA PRO A 70 -18.16 -6.17 4.08
C PRO A 70 -19.61 -6.62 3.92
N GLU A 71 -20.52 -5.68 3.89
CA GLU A 71 -21.92 -5.94 3.55
C GLU A 71 -21.99 -6.59 2.17
N ASN A 72 -22.93 -7.51 1.97
CA ASN A 72 -23.11 -8.27 0.72
C ASN A 72 -21.90 -9.14 0.32
N CYS A 73 -21.02 -9.50 1.27
CA CYS A 73 -19.98 -10.49 1.08
C CYS A 73 -20.30 -11.80 1.80
N GLU A 74 -19.83 -12.90 1.20
CA GLU A 74 -19.84 -14.22 1.84
C GLU A 74 -18.66 -14.38 2.81
N LYS A 75 -18.67 -15.43 3.64
CA LYS A 75 -17.52 -15.75 4.50
C LYS A 75 -16.26 -16.06 3.72
N ASN A 76 -16.42 -16.69 2.56
CA ASN A 76 -15.35 -17.02 1.65
C ASN A 76 -15.57 -16.28 0.33
N GLU A 77 -14.59 -15.51 -0.09
CA GLU A 77 -14.65 -14.70 -1.31
C GLU A 77 -13.47 -14.98 -2.22
N ILE A 78 -13.70 -14.82 -3.52
CA ILE A 78 -12.63 -14.69 -4.49
C ILE A 78 -12.36 -13.21 -4.67
N VAL A 79 -11.16 -12.78 -4.34
CA VAL A 79 -10.70 -11.39 -4.43
C VAL A 79 -9.83 -11.23 -5.66
N ARG A 80 -10.20 -10.30 -6.54
CA ARG A 80 -9.38 -9.77 -7.62
C ARG A 80 -8.73 -8.48 -7.15
N LEU A 81 -7.42 -8.45 -7.15
CA LEU A 81 -6.63 -7.32 -6.69
C LEU A 81 -6.85 -6.11 -7.62
N ILE A 82 -7.31 -4.97 -7.07
CA ILE A 82 -7.54 -3.74 -7.82
C ILE A 82 -6.20 -3.17 -8.33
N GLY A 83 -6.21 -2.63 -9.54
CA GLY A 83 -5.13 -1.82 -10.10
C GLY A 83 -3.87 -2.59 -10.53
N VAL A 84 -3.86 -3.90 -10.45
CA VAL A 84 -2.76 -4.75 -10.91
C VAL A 84 -3.26 -5.84 -11.87
N ASN A 85 -2.48 -6.19 -12.86
CA ASN A 85 -2.73 -7.33 -13.75
C ASN A 85 -1.45 -8.13 -13.92
N THR A 86 -1.47 -9.37 -13.47
CA THR A 86 -0.36 -10.31 -13.65
C THR A 86 -0.52 -11.11 -14.93
N PRO A 87 0.57 -11.67 -15.48
CA PRO A 87 0.48 -12.67 -16.54
C PRO A 87 -0.37 -13.87 -16.10
N GLU A 88 -1.18 -14.40 -17.01
CA GLU A 88 -2.16 -15.47 -16.76
C GLU A 88 -1.52 -16.86 -16.80
N LEU A 89 -1.77 -17.69 -15.78
CA LEU A 89 -1.34 -19.10 -15.77
C LEU A 89 -2.08 -20.00 -16.75
N ASN A 90 -3.30 -19.60 -17.14
CA ASN A 90 -4.15 -20.34 -18.10
C ASN A 90 -4.45 -21.79 -17.70
N LEU A 91 -4.43 -22.13 -16.40
CA LEU A 91 -4.57 -23.52 -15.89
C LEU A 91 -5.82 -24.28 -16.41
N TYR A 92 -6.84 -23.56 -16.86
CA TYR A 92 -8.13 -24.12 -17.31
C TYR A 92 -8.45 -23.75 -18.76
N LYS A 93 -7.48 -23.25 -19.51
CA LYS A 93 -7.60 -22.88 -20.93
C LYS A 93 -6.65 -23.76 -21.72
N ASP A 94 -7.02 -24.12 -22.94
CA ASP A 94 -6.15 -24.82 -23.91
C ASP A 94 -5.07 -23.88 -24.51
N THR A 95 -4.55 -22.97 -23.68
CA THR A 95 -3.51 -22.01 -24.05
C THR A 95 -2.35 -22.12 -23.07
N GLU A 96 -1.14 -21.94 -23.57
CA GLU A 96 0.06 -21.92 -22.72
C GLU A 96 -0.01 -20.76 -21.71
N ALA A 97 0.68 -20.93 -20.58
CA ALA A 97 0.87 -19.85 -19.61
C ALA A 97 1.61 -18.68 -20.25
N GLU A 98 1.24 -17.48 -19.86
CA GLU A 98 1.95 -16.28 -20.33
C GLU A 98 3.35 -16.21 -19.70
N TYR A 99 4.27 -15.51 -20.38
CA TYR A 99 5.60 -15.26 -19.86
C TYR A 99 5.53 -14.64 -18.45
N PHE A 100 6.27 -15.19 -17.51
CA PHE A 100 6.35 -14.77 -16.11
C PHE A 100 5.09 -15.06 -15.26
N ALA A 101 4.14 -15.87 -15.74
CA ALA A 101 2.91 -16.17 -15.02
C ALA A 101 3.17 -17.05 -13.78
N GLU A 102 4.04 -18.05 -13.90
CA GLU A 102 4.41 -18.93 -12.79
C GLU A 102 5.10 -18.15 -11.67
N GLU A 103 6.02 -17.26 -12.01
CA GLU A 103 6.72 -16.40 -11.06
C GLU A 103 5.76 -15.46 -10.32
N ALA A 104 4.80 -14.86 -11.04
CA ALA A 104 3.77 -14.01 -10.44
C ALA A 104 2.87 -14.80 -9.49
N PHE A 105 2.44 -16.00 -9.88
CA PHE A 105 1.70 -16.90 -9.01
C PHE A 105 2.50 -17.27 -7.76
N LEU A 106 3.75 -17.69 -7.92
CA LEU A 106 4.62 -18.08 -6.80
C LEU A 106 4.88 -16.91 -5.86
N TYR A 107 4.98 -15.70 -6.38
CA TYR A 107 5.10 -14.49 -5.56
C TYR A 107 3.90 -14.34 -4.63
N THR A 108 2.70 -14.39 -5.15
CA THR A 108 1.47 -14.29 -4.36
C THR A 108 1.27 -15.51 -3.47
N ASN A 109 1.66 -16.71 -3.92
CA ASN A 109 1.51 -17.95 -3.17
C ASN A 109 2.36 -18.01 -1.89
N ARG A 110 3.36 -17.15 -1.73
CA ARG A 110 4.10 -16.99 -0.45
C ARG A 110 3.17 -16.59 0.71
N TYR A 111 2.05 -15.97 0.41
CA TYR A 111 1.05 -15.53 1.39
C TYR A 111 -0.10 -16.55 1.60
N TYR A 112 0.02 -17.74 1.01
CA TYR A 112 -0.94 -18.82 1.27
C TYR A 112 -0.98 -19.17 2.76
N LYS A 113 -2.18 -19.20 3.34
CA LYS A 113 -2.48 -19.37 4.77
C LYS A 113 -2.07 -18.19 5.67
N GLU A 114 -1.55 -17.12 5.15
CA GLU A 114 -1.24 -15.91 5.92
C GLU A 114 -2.50 -15.10 6.22
N GLU A 115 -2.43 -14.32 7.29
CA GLU A 115 -3.44 -13.35 7.68
C GLU A 115 -3.22 -12.05 6.93
N VAL A 116 -4.31 -11.46 6.48
CA VAL A 116 -4.33 -10.22 5.70
C VAL A 116 -5.52 -9.37 6.11
N ASN A 117 -5.51 -8.11 5.70
CA ASN A 117 -6.68 -7.26 5.78
C ASN A 117 -7.18 -6.92 4.37
N ILE A 118 -8.49 -7.07 4.18
CA ILE A 118 -9.16 -6.72 2.92
C ILE A 118 -9.77 -5.34 3.08
N GLN A 119 -9.53 -4.48 2.10
CA GLN A 119 -10.08 -3.13 2.05
C GLN A 119 -10.80 -2.93 0.72
N LEU A 120 -12.04 -2.43 0.79
CA LEU A 120 -12.81 -2.07 -0.40
C LEU A 120 -12.42 -0.67 -0.87
N ASP A 121 -12.53 -0.46 -2.15
CA ASP A 121 -12.43 0.86 -2.76
C ASP A 121 -13.80 1.56 -2.75
N ASN A 122 -13.81 2.87 -2.56
CA ASN A 122 -15.06 3.64 -2.52
C ASN A 122 -15.49 4.15 -3.91
N ILE A 123 -14.61 4.07 -4.90
CA ILE A 123 -14.82 4.61 -6.26
C ILE A 123 -15.15 3.48 -7.21
N SER A 124 -14.42 2.36 -7.13
CA SER A 124 -14.61 1.22 -8.01
C SER A 124 -15.90 0.46 -7.69
N ALA A 125 -16.37 -0.33 -8.66
CA ALA A 125 -17.43 -1.30 -8.38
C ALA A 125 -16.97 -2.33 -7.35
N MET A 126 -17.88 -2.79 -6.50
CA MET A 126 -17.56 -3.80 -5.48
C MET A 126 -17.14 -5.15 -6.09
N ARG A 127 -17.69 -5.49 -7.25
CA ARG A 127 -17.44 -6.76 -7.95
C ARG A 127 -17.20 -6.55 -9.43
N ASP A 128 -16.40 -7.41 -10.01
CA ASP A 128 -16.25 -7.45 -11.46
C ASP A 128 -17.39 -8.25 -12.15
N LYS A 129 -17.34 -8.32 -13.47
CA LYS A 129 -18.34 -9.03 -14.28
C LYS A 129 -18.39 -10.55 -14.04
N TYR A 130 -17.39 -11.12 -13.38
CA TYR A 130 -17.31 -12.53 -13.00
C TYR A 130 -17.76 -12.77 -11.55
N GLY A 131 -18.17 -11.72 -10.85
CA GLY A 131 -18.63 -11.79 -9.46
C GLY A 131 -17.49 -11.77 -8.43
N ARG A 132 -16.21 -11.62 -8.83
CA ARG A 132 -15.08 -11.53 -7.91
C ARG A 132 -15.12 -10.21 -7.17
N LEU A 133 -14.81 -10.24 -5.86
CA LEU A 133 -14.69 -9.04 -5.04
C LEU A 133 -13.47 -8.23 -5.47
N LEU A 134 -13.66 -6.95 -5.78
CA LEU A 134 -12.56 -6.03 -6.10
C LEU A 134 -12.05 -5.39 -4.81
N ALA A 135 -10.79 -5.60 -4.47
CA ALA A 135 -10.26 -5.13 -3.20
C ALA A 135 -8.75 -4.90 -3.21
N TYR A 136 -8.30 -4.20 -2.18
CA TYR A 136 -6.91 -4.10 -1.77
C TYR A 136 -6.61 -5.17 -0.72
N VAL A 137 -5.43 -5.77 -0.80
CA VAL A 137 -4.95 -6.80 0.14
C VAL A 137 -3.75 -6.26 0.90
N TRP A 138 -3.97 -5.92 2.16
CA TRP A 138 -2.95 -5.43 3.07
C TRP A 138 -2.31 -6.59 3.83
N LEU A 139 -1.01 -6.69 3.75
CA LEU A 139 -0.20 -7.69 4.46
C LEU A 139 0.01 -7.30 5.92
N CYS A 140 0.42 -8.24 6.78
CA CYS A 140 0.64 -7.99 8.21
C CYS A 140 1.71 -6.93 8.50
N ASN A 141 2.66 -6.72 7.59
CA ASN A 141 3.67 -5.67 7.67
C ASN A 141 3.19 -4.30 7.17
N SER A 142 1.88 -4.13 6.98
CA SER A 142 1.25 -2.91 6.47
C SER A 142 1.66 -2.51 5.05
N THR A 143 2.19 -3.45 4.25
CA THR A 143 2.42 -3.24 2.82
C THR A 143 1.22 -3.71 2.00
N LEU A 144 1.05 -3.15 0.82
CA LEU A 144 -0.07 -3.44 -0.07
C LEU A 144 0.36 -4.44 -1.15
N LEU A 145 -0.18 -5.66 -1.11
CA LEU A 145 0.17 -6.72 -2.06
C LEU A 145 -0.05 -6.30 -3.51
N ASN A 146 -1.14 -5.56 -3.79
CA ASN A 146 -1.43 -4.98 -5.11
C ASN A 146 -0.24 -4.17 -5.65
N LYS A 147 0.30 -3.27 -4.83
CA LYS A 147 1.44 -2.42 -5.18
C LYS A 147 2.73 -3.21 -5.29
N ASN A 148 2.98 -4.11 -4.33
CA ASN A 148 4.21 -4.92 -4.30
C ASN A 148 4.36 -5.75 -5.59
N LEU A 149 3.26 -6.30 -6.12
CA LEU A 149 3.27 -7.03 -7.40
C LEU A 149 3.74 -6.16 -8.57
N ILE A 150 3.36 -4.89 -8.59
CA ILE A 150 3.77 -3.94 -9.62
C ILE A 150 5.23 -3.53 -9.40
N GLU A 151 5.58 -3.12 -8.18
CA GLU A 151 6.89 -2.61 -7.80
C GLU A 151 8.03 -3.62 -8.00
N ASP A 152 7.72 -4.92 -7.78
CA ASP A 152 8.65 -6.03 -7.99
C ASP A 152 8.58 -6.62 -9.40
N GLY A 153 7.76 -6.06 -10.30
CA GLY A 153 7.66 -6.47 -11.69
C GLY A 153 6.94 -7.80 -11.95
N TYR A 154 6.07 -8.24 -11.03
CA TYR A 154 5.24 -9.44 -11.22
C TYR A 154 3.89 -9.14 -11.89
N GLY A 155 3.53 -7.86 -12.00
CA GLY A 155 2.30 -7.41 -12.65
C GLY A 155 2.45 -6.03 -13.26
N ARG A 156 1.50 -5.66 -14.11
CA ARG A 156 1.40 -4.33 -14.71
C ARG A 156 0.38 -3.51 -13.96
N TYR A 157 0.58 -2.20 -13.91
CA TYR A 157 -0.45 -1.28 -13.48
C TYR A 157 -1.65 -1.36 -14.42
N TYR A 158 -2.84 -1.63 -13.86
CA TYR A 158 -4.07 -1.83 -14.61
C TYR A 158 -5.05 -0.68 -14.34
N ASN A 159 -5.12 0.28 -15.25
CA ASN A 159 -5.83 1.54 -15.10
C ASN A 159 -7.10 1.65 -15.98
N ILE A 160 -7.66 0.52 -16.43
CA ILE A 160 -8.87 0.54 -17.27
C ILE A 160 -10.09 1.03 -16.51
N PHE A 161 -10.10 0.84 -15.18
CA PHE A 161 -11.16 1.28 -14.30
C PHE A 161 -10.62 2.29 -13.29
N LEU A 162 -11.45 3.26 -12.94
CA LEU A 162 -11.12 4.23 -11.89
C LEU A 162 -11.22 3.58 -10.52
N PHE A 163 -10.27 3.89 -9.67
CA PHE A 163 -10.23 3.57 -8.25
C PHE A 163 -9.57 4.72 -7.49
N ASN A 164 -9.21 4.55 -6.24
CA ASN A 164 -8.63 5.62 -5.44
C ASN A 164 -7.46 6.33 -6.15
N GLU A 165 -7.58 7.64 -6.39
CA GLU A 165 -6.63 8.43 -7.18
C GLU A 165 -5.21 8.42 -6.61
N LYS A 166 -5.08 8.45 -5.28
CA LYS A 166 -3.77 8.38 -4.62
C LYS A 166 -3.09 7.04 -4.92
N LEU A 167 -3.84 5.93 -4.83
CA LEU A 167 -3.30 4.60 -5.16
C LEU A 167 -3.05 4.44 -6.66
N MET A 168 -3.87 5.04 -7.52
CA MET A 168 -3.61 5.07 -8.97
C MET A 168 -2.24 5.71 -9.25
N LYS A 169 -1.97 6.85 -8.61
CA LYS A 169 -0.66 7.52 -8.74
C LYS A 169 0.48 6.65 -8.20
N GLU A 170 0.33 6.09 -7.01
CA GLU A 170 1.36 5.24 -6.39
C GLU A 170 1.66 3.99 -7.24
N PHE A 171 0.64 3.38 -7.87
CA PHE A 171 0.82 2.21 -8.72
C PHE A 171 1.49 2.56 -10.05
N SER A 172 1.14 3.72 -10.62
CA SER A 172 1.82 4.25 -11.80
C SER A 172 3.31 4.53 -11.53
N ASP A 173 3.61 5.17 -10.40
CA ASP A 173 5.00 5.47 -10.00
C ASP A 173 5.78 4.15 -9.75
N ALA A 174 5.15 3.15 -9.14
CA ALA A 174 5.75 1.83 -8.92
C ALA A 174 6.08 1.10 -10.22
N GLU A 175 5.19 1.15 -11.23
CA GLU A 175 5.44 0.57 -12.55
C GLU A 175 6.61 1.25 -13.26
N ILE A 176 6.67 2.59 -13.22
CA ILE A 176 7.78 3.34 -13.81
C ILE A 176 9.12 2.90 -13.22
N LEU A 177 9.18 2.74 -11.89
CA LEU A 177 10.39 2.26 -11.21
C LEU A 177 10.73 0.81 -11.61
N ALA A 178 9.75 -0.09 -11.65
CA ALA A 178 9.96 -1.47 -12.06
C ALA A 178 10.50 -1.59 -13.50
N ILE A 179 10.01 -0.74 -14.41
CA ILE A 179 10.51 -0.64 -15.80
C ILE A 179 11.95 -0.14 -15.81
N GLN A 180 12.28 0.94 -15.07
CA GLN A 180 13.63 1.51 -15.03
C GLN A 180 14.67 0.55 -14.44
N GLU A 181 14.26 -0.28 -13.48
CA GLU A 181 15.09 -1.27 -12.83
C GLU A 181 15.07 -2.64 -13.53
N GLU A 182 14.37 -2.76 -14.67
CA GLU A 182 14.22 -3.99 -15.47
C GLU A 182 13.74 -5.19 -14.63
N LYS A 183 12.85 -4.95 -13.65
CA LYS A 183 12.33 -5.98 -12.75
C LYS A 183 11.33 -6.92 -13.44
N GLY A 184 11.40 -8.21 -13.11
CA GLY A 184 10.41 -9.22 -13.45
C GLY A 184 10.04 -9.23 -14.95
N ILE A 185 8.77 -8.96 -15.28
CA ILE A 185 8.25 -8.92 -16.67
C ILE A 185 8.93 -7.85 -17.54
N TRP A 186 9.65 -6.91 -16.95
CA TRP A 186 10.38 -5.83 -17.63
C TRP A 186 11.86 -6.18 -17.88
N GLY A 187 12.38 -7.20 -17.21
CA GLY A 187 13.71 -7.77 -17.47
C GLY A 187 13.74 -8.42 -18.85
N GLY A 188 14.81 -8.18 -19.59
CA GLY A 188 14.96 -8.68 -20.96
C GLY A 188 14.76 -10.20 -21.07
N ARG A 189 14.15 -10.63 -22.17
CA ARG A 189 14.10 -12.03 -22.61
C ARG A 189 15.43 -12.45 -23.19
#